data_4ec523f45a2f32f0d652872712b34d5d
#
_entry.id   4ec523f45a2f32f0d652872712b34d5d
#
_cell.length_a   1.000
_cell.length_b   1.000
_cell.length_c   1.000
_cell.angle_alpha   90.00
_cell.angle_beta   90.00
_cell.angle_gamma   90.00
#
_symmetry.space_group_name_H-M   'P 1'
#
loop_
_entity.id
_entity.type
_entity.pdbx_description
1 polymer ?
#
loop_
_entity_poly.entity_id
_entity_poly.type
_entity_poly.pdbx_seq_one_letter_code
_entity_poly.pdbx_strand_id
1 'polypeptide(L)'
;MNGRTGSFFGTVLGRVTMYRLVTLSLGTLAIYAFVLSLFGQVFYKPLELLATLATLLVVGYLTNRLFGALFQVQPHSESSVITSLLLFFILWPTSEPTALAWIALAATVASASKYLLAIRGRHVLNPAAIAALVMSVLASYVTLPGVSPSVWWVANPWLLPGVVILGGLVLIRTKRLTMALVFIVLSWALVTVRLVTGGQELGPALLAPLTSYPILFLAAFMLTEPLTLPPRRWQQFAEAAIVAVLFSIPFMLGQVASTPELALIVGNVLAFAVARRRGMRLTLEGTRALTPTAVEYRFSSKRPISFAAGQYLELSLPHRGADVRGSRRVFSISSPPDDDRTIRVAMRVPERASSFKRALSALPVGASLSATGVWGDFVLPKDTNKPILLIAAGIGITPFVSQLSRLHLRADQRDVVLVYVVSDPQELAYAAELETWATPVLVVGPTDDVRLPDGWRGLGPGRLDHERLAEAVPDLAEREVFISGPPAMIEALKPALRGIGVGHVRTDAFSGY
;
A
#
# COMPACT_ATOMS: atom_id res chain seq x y z
N MET A 1 -14.84 -28.68 2.18
CA MET A 1 -15.40 -27.85 1.08
C MET A 1 -14.93 -26.38 1.08
N ASN A 2 -13.86 -25.97 1.81
CA ASN A 2 -13.49 -24.56 2.00
C ASN A 2 -12.22 -24.08 1.24
N GLY A 3 -11.65 -24.88 0.34
CA GLY A 3 -10.40 -24.50 -0.36
C GLY A 3 -10.57 -23.78 -1.71
N ARG A 4 -11.71 -23.86 -2.35
CA ARG A 4 -11.91 -23.33 -3.73
C ARG A 4 -12.39 -21.88 -3.80
N THR A 5 -13.06 -21.37 -2.79
CA THR A 5 -13.59 -19.98 -2.78
C THR A 5 -12.51 -18.95 -2.51
N GLY A 6 -11.51 -19.24 -1.68
CA GLY A 6 -10.37 -18.33 -1.42
C GLY A 6 -9.49 -18.08 -2.65
N SER A 7 -9.32 -19.08 -3.50
CA SER A 7 -8.50 -18.99 -4.73
C SER A 7 -9.16 -18.12 -5.83
N PHE A 8 -10.48 -18.19 -5.98
CA PHE A 8 -11.21 -17.40 -6.99
C PHE A 8 -11.18 -15.91 -6.67
N PHE A 9 -11.46 -15.52 -5.42
CA PHE A 9 -11.38 -14.12 -4.98
C PHE A 9 -9.97 -13.56 -5.05
N GLY A 10 -8.94 -14.35 -4.66
CA GLY A 10 -7.54 -13.94 -4.76
C GLY A 10 -7.10 -13.70 -6.21
N THR A 11 -7.54 -14.54 -7.14
CA THR A 11 -7.17 -14.44 -8.57
C THR A 11 -7.87 -13.26 -9.26
N VAL A 12 -9.14 -13.01 -8.97
CA VAL A 12 -9.92 -11.91 -9.58
C VAL A 12 -9.49 -10.57 -8.99
N LEU A 13 -9.41 -10.44 -7.66
CA LEU A 13 -8.94 -9.23 -6.99
C LEU A 13 -7.45 -8.94 -7.26
N GLY A 14 -6.63 -9.97 -7.50
CA GLY A 14 -5.22 -9.83 -7.84
C GLY A 14 -4.96 -9.09 -9.16
N ARG A 15 -5.90 -9.13 -10.10
CA ARG A 15 -5.79 -8.48 -11.42
C ARG A 15 -6.18 -7.00 -11.43
N VAL A 16 -6.87 -6.53 -10.36
CA VAL A 16 -7.34 -5.14 -10.26
C VAL A 16 -6.34 -4.33 -9.43
N THR A 17 -5.92 -3.16 -9.94
CA THR A 17 -5.08 -2.24 -9.17
C THR A 17 -5.83 -1.75 -7.93
N MET A 18 -5.10 -1.40 -6.87
CA MET A 18 -5.70 -0.88 -5.64
C MET A 18 -6.55 0.37 -5.89
N TYR A 19 -6.05 1.31 -6.69
CA TYR A 19 -6.80 2.52 -7.05
C TYR A 19 -8.11 2.20 -7.76
N ARG A 20 -8.06 1.28 -8.73
CA ARG A 20 -9.26 0.85 -9.46
C ARG A 20 -10.27 0.15 -8.55
N LEU A 21 -9.82 -0.67 -7.59
CA LEU A 21 -10.71 -1.30 -6.62
C LEU A 21 -11.41 -0.25 -5.75
N VAL A 22 -10.66 0.74 -5.22
CA VAL A 22 -11.24 1.83 -4.42
C VAL A 22 -12.23 2.66 -5.25
N THR A 23 -11.87 3.01 -6.50
CA THR A 23 -12.78 3.73 -7.42
C THR A 23 -14.06 2.97 -7.67
N LEU A 24 -13.96 1.65 -7.97
CA LEU A 24 -15.14 0.80 -8.20
C LEU A 24 -15.99 0.67 -6.93
N SER A 25 -15.36 0.47 -5.77
CA SER A 25 -16.07 0.35 -4.49
C SER A 25 -16.83 1.64 -4.14
N LEU A 26 -16.16 2.80 -4.21
CA LEU A 26 -16.81 4.08 -3.95
C LEU A 26 -17.87 4.43 -5.00
N GLY A 27 -17.61 4.13 -6.28
CA GLY A 27 -18.59 4.32 -7.36
C GLY A 27 -19.84 3.44 -7.18
N THR A 28 -19.65 2.17 -6.83
CA THR A 28 -20.77 1.27 -6.50
C THR A 28 -21.55 1.78 -5.28
N LEU A 29 -20.85 2.27 -4.26
CA LEU A 29 -21.51 2.85 -3.07
C LEU A 29 -22.31 4.12 -3.45
N ALA A 30 -21.80 4.95 -4.37
CA ALA A 30 -22.51 6.13 -4.86
C ALA A 30 -23.77 5.75 -5.66
N ILE A 31 -23.71 4.73 -6.51
CA ILE A 31 -24.87 4.19 -7.22
C ILE A 31 -25.89 3.64 -6.21
N TYR A 32 -25.42 2.89 -5.20
CA TYR A 32 -26.27 2.36 -4.14
C TYR A 32 -26.96 3.50 -3.37
N ALA A 33 -26.25 4.54 -3.01
CA ALA A 33 -26.81 5.73 -2.36
C ALA A 33 -27.86 6.44 -3.22
N PHE A 34 -27.62 6.53 -4.53
CA PHE A 34 -28.57 7.08 -5.48
C PHE A 34 -29.86 6.26 -5.54
N VAL A 35 -29.74 4.93 -5.61
CA VAL A 35 -30.90 4.02 -5.57
C VAL A 35 -31.70 4.20 -4.27
N LEU A 36 -31.03 4.24 -3.12
CA LEU A 36 -31.68 4.49 -1.83
C LEU A 36 -32.40 5.85 -1.79
N SER A 37 -31.85 6.86 -2.42
CA SER A 37 -32.48 8.19 -2.54
C SER A 37 -33.77 8.15 -3.36
N LEU A 38 -33.85 7.34 -4.42
CA LEU A 38 -35.09 7.13 -5.21
C LEU A 38 -36.22 6.53 -4.36
N PHE A 39 -35.87 5.70 -3.38
CA PHE A 39 -36.80 5.08 -2.45
C PHE A 39 -37.02 5.90 -1.16
N GLY A 40 -36.46 7.11 -1.05
CA GLY A 40 -36.60 7.99 0.13
C GLY A 40 -35.90 7.47 1.39
N GLN A 41 -34.96 6.51 1.28
CA GLN A 41 -34.21 5.95 2.41
C GLN A 41 -33.01 6.82 2.82
N VAL A 42 -32.66 7.81 1.99
CA VAL A 42 -31.64 8.81 2.26
C VAL A 42 -32.31 10.18 2.25
N PHE A 43 -31.88 11.07 3.14
CA PHE A 43 -32.47 12.41 3.30
C PHE A 43 -32.40 13.27 2.02
N TYR A 44 -31.35 13.09 1.21
CA TYR A 44 -31.08 13.91 0.03
C TYR A 44 -31.82 13.41 -1.21
N LYS A 45 -32.33 14.36 -2.02
CA LYS A 45 -33.02 14.05 -3.29
C LYS A 45 -32.04 13.56 -4.36
N PRO A 46 -32.48 12.72 -5.30
CA PRO A 46 -31.62 12.23 -6.39
C PRO A 46 -30.95 13.34 -7.20
N LEU A 47 -31.63 14.46 -7.44
CA LEU A 47 -31.06 15.60 -8.16
C LEU A 47 -29.92 16.27 -7.38
N GLU A 48 -30.04 16.41 -6.06
CA GLU A 48 -29.00 16.98 -5.19
C GLU A 48 -27.74 16.10 -5.20
N LEU A 49 -27.93 14.78 -5.11
CA LEU A 49 -26.83 13.80 -5.20
C LEU A 49 -26.13 13.88 -6.58
N LEU A 50 -26.94 13.92 -7.66
CA LEU A 50 -26.39 13.97 -9.02
C LEU A 50 -25.64 15.26 -9.29
N ALA A 51 -26.23 16.43 -8.92
CA ALA A 51 -25.61 17.74 -9.11
C ALA A 51 -24.29 17.87 -8.34
N THR A 52 -24.28 17.44 -7.07
CA THR A 52 -23.07 17.43 -6.23
C THR A 52 -21.99 16.52 -6.81
N LEU A 53 -22.34 15.28 -7.17
CA LEU A 53 -21.39 14.32 -7.74
C LEU A 53 -20.81 14.80 -9.07
N ALA A 54 -21.66 15.32 -9.96
CA ALA A 54 -21.23 15.86 -11.24
C ALA A 54 -20.27 17.04 -11.06
N THR A 55 -20.58 17.99 -10.17
CA THR A 55 -19.71 19.12 -9.85
C THR A 55 -18.35 18.66 -9.32
N LEU A 56 -18.32 17.72 -8.36
CA LEU A 56 -17.09 17.19 -7.80
C LEU A 56 -16.23 16.47 -8.84
N LEU A 57 -16.83 15.67 -9.71
CA LEU A 57 -16.10 14.94 -10.74
C LEU A 57 -15.56 15.87 -11.82
N VAL A 58 -16.37 16.81 -12.32
CA VAL A 58 -15.97 17.73 -13.39
C VAL A 58 -14.91 18.69 -12.88
N VAL A 59 -15.18 19.42 -11.80
CA VAL A 59 -14.25 20.41 -11.27
C VAL A 59 -12.99 19.72 -10.73
N GLY A 60 -13.12 18.60 -10.01
CA GLY A 60 -11.99 17.84 -9.51
C GLY A 60 -11.08 17.32 -10.64
N TYR A 61 -11.65 16.86 -11.75
CA TYR A 61 -10.88 16.44 -12.92
C TYR A 61 -10.16 17.63 -13.60
N LEU A 62 -10.86 18.72 -13.86
CA LEU A 62 -10.31 19.90 -14.53
C LEU A 62 -9.21 20.58 -13.71
N THR A 63 -9.45 20.78 -12.41
CA THR A 63 -8.46 21.40 -11.51
C THR A 63 -7.25 20.50 -11.29
N ASN A 64 -7.42 19.18 -11.21
CA ASN A 64 -6.31 18.25 -11.13
C ASN A 64 -5.44 18.30 -12.40
N ARG A 65 -6.04 18.44 -13.58
CA ARG A 65 -5.31 18.64 -14.84
C ARG A 65 -4.59 19.98 -14.87
N LEU A 66 -5.25 21.06 -14.45
CA LEU A 66 -4.68 22.39 -14.36
C LEU A 66 -3.44 22.42 -13.45
N PHE A 67 -3.56 21.93 -12.21
CA PHE A 67 -2.42 21.87 -11.29
C PHE A 67 -1.33 20.92 -11.79
N GLY A 68 -1.69 19.79 -12.40
CA GLY A 68 -0.71 18.91 -13.05
C GLY A 68 0.12 19.63 -14.11
N ALA A 69 -0.51 20.44 -14.94
CA ALA A 69 0.18 21.25 -15.95
C ALA A 69 1.05 22.35 -15.32
N LEU A 70 0.54 23.09 -14.32
CA LEU A 70 1.28 24.14 -13.61
C LEU A 70 2.53 23.60 -12.91
N PHE A 71 2.44 22.44 -12.29
CA PHE A 71 3.56 21.80 -11.57
C PHE A 71 4.38 20.84 -12.45
N GLN A 72 4.06 20.73 -13.75
CA GLN A 72 4.72 19.84 -14.72
C GLN A 72 4.75 18.37 -14.28
N VAL A 73 3.71 17.93 -13.57
CA VAL A 73 3.51 16.57 -13.09
C VAL A 73 2.35 15.93 -13.83
N GLN A 74 2.50 14.72 -14.32
CA GLN A 74 1.37 14.00 -14.92
C GLN A 74 0.33 13.65 -13.84
N PRO A 75 -0.90 14.17 -13.94
CA PRO A 75 -1.93 13.94 -12.96
C PRO A 75 -2.47 12.51 -13.05
N HIS A 76 -2.64 11.85 -11.90
CA HIS A 76 -3.25 10.53 -11.84
C HIS A 76 -4.78 10.66 -11.83
N SER A 77 -5.42 10.30 -12.93
CA SER A 77 -6.88 10.49 -13.12
C SER A 77 -7.72 9.73 -12.09
N GLU A 78 -7.39 8.45 -11.79
CA GLU A 78 -8.12 7.66 -10.78
C GLU A 78 -8.06 8.29 -9.39
N SER A 79 -6.92 8.89 -9.00
CA SER A 79 -6.79 9.60 -7.73
C SER A 79 -7.72 10.81 -7.63
N SER A 80 -8.00 11.50 -8.75
CA SER A 80 -8.97 12.60 -8.78
C SER A 80 -10.38 12.08 -8.54
N VAL A 81 -10.77 11.02 -9.25
CA VAL A 81 -12.09 10.40 -9.10
C VAL A 81 -12.33 9.90 -7.68
N ILE A 82 -11.33 9.21 -7.08
CA ILE A 82 -11.42 8.75 -5.69
C ILE A 82 -11.66 9.93 -4.75
N THR A 83 -10.91 11.02 -4.90
CA THR A 83 -11.05 12.21 -4.04
C THR A 83 -12.44 12.84 -4.20
N SER A 84 -12.97 12.94 -5.42
CA SER A 84 -14.31 13.43 -5.68
C SER A 84 -15.39 12.54 -5.07
N LEU A 85 -15.24 11.22 -5.17
CA LEU A 85 -16.16 10.26 -4.55
C LEU A 85 -16.11 10.30 -3.02
N LEU A 86 -14.93 10.49 -2.42
CA LEU A 86 -14.83 10.69 -0.96
C LEU A 86 -15.53 11.97 -0.52
N LEU A 87 -15.28 13.08 -1.20
CA LEU A 87 -15.93 14.36 -0.89
C LEU A 87 -17.45 14.30 -1.08
N PHE A 88 -17.94 13.52 -2.05
CA PHE A 88 -19.38 13.28 -2.23
C PHE A 88 -20.05 12.74 -0.97
N PHE A 89 -19.41 11.80 -0.27
CA PHE A 89 -19.95 11.22 0.96
C PHE A 89 -19.70 12.06 2.23
N ILE A 90 -18.85 13.09 2.13
CA ILE A 90 -18.46 13.95 3.25
C ILE A 90 -19.23 15.27 3.27
N LEU A 91 -19.42 15.89 2.08
CA LEU A 91 -20.04 17.22 1.97
C LEU A 91 -21.55 17.13 1.87
N TRP A 92 -22.25 18.21 2.20
CA TRP A 92 -23.70 18.30 2.10
C TRP A 92 -24.15 18.28 0.63
N PRO A 93 -24.92 17.28 0.16
CA PRO A 93 -25.45 17.25 -1.19
C PRO A 93 -26.46 18.36 -1.45
N THR A 94 -26.33 19.00 -2.61
CA THR A 94 -27.16 20.15 -2.97
C THR A 94 -27.35 20.27 -4.48
N SER A 95 -28.42 20.95 -4.89
CA SER A 95 -28.64 21.41 -6.26
C SER A 95 -28.65 22.95 -6.37
N GLU A 96 -28.48 23.66 -5.26
CA GLU A 96 -28.45 25.12 -5.21
C GLU A 96 -27.16 25.66 -5.83
N PRO A 97 -27.21 26.58 -6.81
CA PRO A 97 -26.03 27.05 -7.53
C PRO A 97 -24.96 27.69 -6.62
N THR A 98 -25.36 28.44 -5.60
CA THR A 98 -24.44 29.08 -4.64
C THR A 98 -23.72 28.02 -3.81
N ALA A 99 -24.42 27.01 -3.33
CA ALA A 99 -23.84 25.89 -2.58
C ALA A 99 -22.96 24.99 -3.49
N LEU A 100 -23.34 24.78 -4.76
CA LEU A 100 -22.50 24.07 -5.74
C LEU A 100 -21.17 24.79 -6.01
N ALA A 101 -21.13 26.13 -5.92
CA ALA A 101 -19.88 26.88 -6.04
C ALA A 101 -18.91 26.55 -4.87
N TRP A 102 -19.42 26.35 -3.66
CA TRP A 102 -18.62 25.91 -2.52
C TRP A 102 -18.16 24.45 -2.66
N ILE A 103 -19.00 23.59 -3.21
CA ILE A 103 -18.62 22.21 -3.58
C ILE A 103 -17.49 22.23 -4.64
N ALA A 104 -17.56 23.12 -5.62
CA ALA A 104 -16.51 23.31 -6.63
C ALA A 104 -15.20 23.83 -5.98
N LEU A 105 -15.29 24.75 -5.00
CA LEU A 105 -14.14 25.19 -4.23
C LEU A 105 -13.51 24.03 -3.45
N ALA A 106 -14.30 23.19 -2.80
CA ALA A 106 -13.79 22.00 -2.09
C ALA A 106 -13.04 21.06 -3.03
N ALA A 107 -13.57 20.77 -4.23
CA ALA A 107 -12.89 19.98 -5.25
C ALA A 107 -11.56 20.61 -5.70
N THR A 108 -11.55 21.94 -5.84
CA THR A 108 -10.35 22.72 -6.20
C THR A 108 -9.30 22.67 -5.09
N VAL A 109 -9.69 22.88 -3.84
CA VAL A 109 -8.80 22.78 -2.65
C VAL A 109 -8.20 21.37 -2.54
N ALA A 110 -9.02 20.34 -2.70
CA ALA A 110 -8.55 18.96 -2.70
C ALA A 110 -7.53 18.69 -3.80
N SER A 111 -7.77 19.19 -5.01
CA SER A 111 -6.83 19.07 -6.12
C SER A 111 -5.54 19.85 -5.85
N ALA A 112 -5.64 21.10 -5.41
CA ALA A 112 -4.51 21.96 -5.08
C ALA A 112 -3.61 21.35 -4.00
N SER A 113 -4.21 20.78 -2.94
CA SER A 113 -3.49 20.18 -1.83
C SER A 113 -2.55 19.05 -2.26
N LYS A 114 -2.91 18.29 -3.30
CA LYS A 114 -2.06 17.21 -3.85
C LYS A 114 -0.73 17.70 -4.40
N TYR A 115 -0.66 18.97 -4.82
CA TYR A 115 0.54 19.56 -5.40
C TYR A 115 1.22 20.53 -4.43
N LEU A 116 0.47 21.41 -3.78
CA LEU A 116 0.99 22.43 -2.85
C LEU A 116 1.49 21.82 -1.55
N LEU A 117 0.79 20.81 -1.00
CA LEU A 117 1.15 20.12 0.23
C LEU A 117 1.91 18.82 -0.04
N ALA A 118 2.46 18.67 -1.26
CA ALA A 118 3.27 17.52 -1.61
C ALA A 118 4.73 17.76 -1.25
N ILE A 119 5.29 16.88 -0.43
CA ILE A 119 6.72 16.87 -0.14
C ILE A 119 7.36 15.72 -0.91
N ARG A 120 8.32 16.04 -1.78
CA ARG A 120 9.01 15.07 -2.65
C ARG A 120 8.05 14.23 -3.49
N GLY A 121 7.01 14.88 -4.02
CA GLY A 121 6.05 14.27 -4.91
C GLY A 121 5.04 13.34 -4.23
N ARG A 122 4.88 13.39 -2.91
CA ARG A 122 3.80 12.72 -2.14
C ARG A 122 3.01 13.77 -1.38
N HIS A 123 1.68 13.69 -1.45
CA HIS A 123 0.86 14.46 -0.53
C HIS A 123 1.03 13.93 0.89
N VAL A 124 1.23 14.85 1.84
CA VAL A 124 1.42 14.55 3.26
C VAL A 124 0.09 14.24 3.93
N LEU A 125 -0.94 14.90 3.48
CA LEU A 125 -2.29 14.89 4.06
C LEU A 125 -3.28 14.30 3.06
N ASN A 126 -4.31 13.65 3.57
CA ASN A 126 -5.40 13.16 2.73
C ASN A 126 -6.12 14.34 2.06
N PRO A 127 -6.20 14.41 0.70
CA PRO A 127 -6.74 15.57 -0.01
C PRO A 127 -8.22 15.84 0.28
N ALA A 128 -9.03 14.78 0.44
CA ALA A 128 -10.45 14.93 0.77
C ALA A 128 -10.62 15.47 2.21
N ALA A 129 -9.79 15.02 3.14
CA ALA A 129 -9.84 15.52 4.52
C ALA A 129 -9.45 17.00 4.61
N ILE A 130 -8.42 17.46 3.87
CA ILE A 130 -8.05 18.88 3.82
C ILE A 130 -9.20 19.72 3.27
N ALA A 131 -9.80 19.30 2.16
CA ALA A 131 -10.92 20.06 1.58
C ALA A 131 -12.13 20.12 2.52
N ALA A 132 -12.47 18.99 3.15
CA ALA A 132 -13.55 18.95 4.14
C ALA A 132 -13.26 19.85 5.36
N LEU A 133 -12.01 19.85 5.87
CA LEU A 133 -11.62 20.74 6.98
C LEU A 133 -11.70 22.21 6.58
N VAL A 134 -11.25 22.57 5.38
CA VAL A 134 -11.36 23.97 4.88
C VAL A 134 -12.83 24.40 4.82
N MET A 135 -13.72 23.52 4.34
CA MET A 135 -15.16 23.82 4.33
C MET A 135 -15.74 23.97 5.74
N SER A 136 -15.35 23.09 6.67
CA SER A 136 -15.80 23.17 8.07
C SER A 136 -15.29 24.45 8.76
N VAL A 137 -14.04 24.86 8.51
CA VAL A 137 -13.47 26.11 9.01
C VAL A 137 -14.20 27.31 8.40
N LEU A 138 -14.39 27.35 7.08
CA LEU A 138 -15.13 28.43 6.43
C LEU A 138 -16.54 28.57 7.00
N ALA A 139 -17.27 27.47 7.14
CA ALA A 139 -18.62 27.47 7.70
C ALA A 139 -18.67 27.97 9.17
N SER A 140 -17.56 27.80 9.92
CA SER A 140 -17.49 28.25 11.32
C SER A 140 -17.22 29.76 11.47
N TYR A 141 -16.52 30.38 10.51
CA TYR A 141 -16.11 31.79 10.60
C TYR A 141 -16.80 32.71 9.62
N VAL A 142 -17.43 32.18 8.58
CA VAL A 142 -17.99 32.98 7.48
C VAL A 142 -19.46 32.62 7.29
N THR A 143 -20.32 33.63 7.47
CA THR A 143 -21.77 33.48 7.27
C THR A 143 -22.14 33.86 5.82
N LEU A 144 -21.77 33.01 4.87
CA LEU A 144 -22.13 33.21 3.46
C LEU A 144 -23.20 32.21 3.01
N PRO A 145 -24.11 32.59 2.09
CA PRO A 145 -25.11 31.68 1.56
C PRO A 145 -24.49 30.44 0.92
N GLY A 146 -25.02 29.26 1.25
CA GLY A 146 -24.64 28.00 0.68
C GLY A 146 -23.36 27.36 1.23
N VAL A 147 -22.63 28.04 2.14
CA VAL A 147 -21.50 27.45 2.84
C VAL A 147 -22.03 26.44 3.88
N SER A 148 -21.48 25.22 3.88
CA SER A 148 -21.82 24.17 4.85
C SER A 148 -20.58 23.46 5.34
N PRO A 149 -20.51 23.05 6.62
CA PRO A 149 -19.45 22.20 7.11
C PRO A 149 -19.54 20.80 6.49
N SER A 150 -18.54 19.97 6.76
CA SER A 150 -18.61 18.54 6.47
C SER A 150 -19.70 17.87 7.32
N VAL A 151 -20.47 16.97 6.73
CA VAL A 151 -21.60 16.30 7.40
C VAL A 151 -21.46 14.79 7.47
N TRP A 152 -20.57 14.21 6.67
CA TRP A 152 -20.32 12.75 6.62
C TRP A 152 -21.61 11.94 6.49
N TRP A 153 -22.49 12.33 5.57
CA TRP A 153 -23.80 11.72 5.39
C TRP A 153 -23.79 10.25 5.02
N VAL A 154 -22.61 9.72 4.69
CA VAL A 154 -22.38 8.26 4.53
C VAL A 154 -22.66 7.49 5.84
N ALA A 155 -22.60 8.17 6.99
CA ALA A 155 -22.97 7.60 8.29
C ALA A 155 -24.51 7.49 8.40
N ASN A 156 -25.07 6.56 7.67
CA ASN A 156 -26.50 6.29 7.57
C ASN A 156 -26.72 4.78 7.66
N PRO A 157 -27.74 4.31 8.44
CA PRO A 157 -28.02 2.90 8.61
C PRO A 157 -28.23 2.15 7.30
N TRP A 158 -28.86 2.78 6.31
CA TRP A 158 -29.11 2.17 5.00
C TRP A 158 -27.86 2.05 4.14
N LEU A 159 -26.88 2.89 4.32
CA LEU A 159 -25.58 2.80 3.62
C LEU A 159 -24.61 1.83 4.30
N LEU A 160 -24.85 1.49 5.57
CA LEU A 160 -23.97 0.64 6.37
C LEU A 160 -23.62 -0.69 5.70
N PRO A 161 -24.57 -1.47 5.14
CA PRO A 161 -24.23 -2.74 4.47
C PRO A 161 -23.27 -2.54 3.29
N GLY A 162 -23.47 -1.50 2.49
CA GLY A 162 -22.59 -1.15 1.38
C GLY A 162 -21.18 -0.79 1.84
N VAL A 163 -21.07 0.04 2.89
CA VAL A 163 -19.79 0.44 3.47
C VAL A 163 -19.04 -0.77 4.04
N VAL A 164 -19.71 -1.67 4.76
CA VAL A 164 -19.11 -2.89 5.34
C VAL A 164 -18.57 -3.81 4.24
N ILE A 165 -19.38 -4.11 3.23
CA ILE A 165 -19.00 -5.04 2.16
C ILE A 165 -17.88 -4.46 1.31
N LEU A 166 -18.07 -3.25 0.77
CA LEU A 166 -17.13 -2.64 -0.17
C LEU A 166 -15.85 -2.17 0.54
N GLY A 167 -15.98 -1.61 1.73
CA GLY A 167 -14.84 -1.26 2.59
C GLY A 167 -14.06 -2.49 3.04
N GLY A 168 -14.75 -3.57 3.41
CA GLY A 168 -14.13 -4.85 3.76
C GLY A 168 -13.27 -5.41 2.61
N LEU A 169 -13.77 -5.37 1.37
CA LEU A 169 -13.00 -5.78 0.18
C LEU A 169 -11.72 -4.95 0.01
N VAL A 170 -11.80 -3.63 0.20
CA VAL A 170 -10.63 -2.74 0.14
C VAL A 170 -9.63 -3.08 1.24
N LEU A 171 -10.07 -3.27 2.48
CA LEU A 171 -9.22 -3.58 3.64
C LEU A 171 -8.51 -4.94 3.50
N ILE A 172 -9.21 -5.95 3.00
CA ILE A 172 -8.63 -7.28 2.74
C ILE A 172 -7.57 -7.18 1.64
N ARG A 173 -7.89 -6.50 0.54
CA ARG A 173 -6.97 -6.33 -0.61
C ARG A 173 -5.71 -5.54 -0.25
N THR A 174 -5.86 -4.50 0.57
CA THR A 174 -4.73 -3.67 1.02
C THR A 174 -3.95 -4.27 2.19
N LYS A 175 -4.42 -5.40 2.77
CA LYS A 175 -3.86 -6.04 3.98
C LYS A 175 -3.80 -5.08 5.19
N ARG A 176 -4.81 -4.20 5.32
CA ARG A 176 -4.91 -3.18 6.38
C ARG A 176 -6.03 -3.45 7.39
N LEU A 177 -6.66 -4.62 7.32
CA LEU A 177 -7.79 -4.97 8.18
C LEU A 177 -7.46 -4.81 9.68
N THR A 178 -6.28 -5.26 10.12
CA THR A 178 -5.88 -5.15 11.55
C THR A 178 -5.76 -3.71 12.03
N MET A 179 -5.20 -2.80 11.22
CA MET A 179 -5.14 -1.38 11.55
C MET A 179 -6.54 -0.76 11.63
N ALA A 180 -7.38 -1.05 10.64
CA ALA A 180 -8.76 -0.59 10.61
C ALA A 180 -9.54 -1.08 11.83
N LEU A 181 -9.39 -2.35 12.24
CA LEU A 181 -10.03 -2.90 13.41
C LEU A 181 -9.59 -2.21 14.72
N VAL A 182 -8.31 -1.84 14.87
CA VAL A 182 -7.85 -1.06 16.01
C VAL A 182 -8.61 0.27 16.10
N PHE A 183 -8.72 1.01 14.98
CA PHE A 183 -9.47 2.26 14.94
C PHE A 183 -10.95 2.05 15.22
N ILE A 184 -11.59 1.07 14.55
CA ILE A 184 -13.03 0.80 14.67
C ILE A 184 -13.39 0.44 16.11
N VAL A 185 -12.67 -0.50 16.72
CA VAL A 185 -12.97 -0.97 18.09
C VAL A 185 -12.76 0.13 19.12
N LEU A 186 -11.65 0.88 19.04
CA LEU A 186 -11.39 1.99 19.95
C LEU A 186 -12.40 3.12 19.79
N SER A 187 -12.72 3.53 18.56
CA SER A 187 -13.70 4.58 18.31
C SER A 187 -15.09 4.16 18.76
N TRP A 188 -15.49 2.92 18.45
CA TRP A 188 -16.76 2.36 18.89
C TRP A 188 -16.87 2.37 20.42
N ALA A 189 -15.86 1.87 21.13
CA ALA A 189 -15.86 1.83 22.59
C ALA A 189 -15.90 3.24 23.21
N LEU A 190 -15.04 4.17 22.75
CA LEU A 190 -14.96 5.53 23.27
C LEU A 190 -16.25 6.33 23.02
N VAL A 191 -16.83 6.22 21.82
CA VAL A 191 -18.10 6.89 21.50
C VAL A 191 -19.24 6.29 22.32
N THR A 192 -19.30 4.95 22.46
CA THR A 192 -20.31 4.27 23.30
C THR A 192 -20.23 4.74 24.75
N VAL A 193 -19.03 4.72 25.35
CA VAL A 193 -18.82 5.21 26.73
C VAL A 193 -19.29 6.65 26.86
N ARG A 194 -18.94 7.54 25.94
CA ARG A 194 -19.37 8.94 25.95
C ARG A 194 -20.89 9.08 25.90
N LEU A 195 -21.57 8.30 25.04
CA LEU A 195 -23.01 8.35 24.88
C LEU A 195 -23.71 7.86 26.15
N VAL A 196 -23.24 6.78 26.77
CA VAL A 196 -23.78 6.24 28.03
C VAL A 196 -23.54 7.21 29.18
N THR A 197 -22.33 7.77 29.31
CA THR A 197 -22.04 8.79 30.35
C THR A 197 -22.80 10.08 30.10
N GLY A 198 -23.22 10.37 28.87
CA GLY A 198 -24.12 11.46 28.50
C GLY A 198 -25.61 11.18 28.74
N GLY A 199 -25.96 10.03 29.35
CA GLY A 199 -27.31 9.66 29.69
C GLY A 199 -28.08 8.85 28.62
N GLN A 200 -27.43 8.42 27.57
CA GLN A 200 -28.09 7.55 26.58
C GLN A 200 -28.15 6.09 27.08
N GLU A 201 -29.24 5.40 26.79
CA GLU A 201 -29.40 3.98 27.09
C GLU A 201 -28.35 3.12 26.37
N LEU A 202 -27.92 2.03 27.02
CA LEU A 202 -26.83 1.19 26.53
C LEU A 202 -27.12 0.61 25.12
N GLY A 203 -28.33 0.14 24.87
CA GLY A 203 -28.71 -0.45 23.58
C GLY A 203 -28.49 0.51 22.39
N PRO A 204 -29.16 1.67 22.38
CA PRO A 204 -28.93 2.71 21.37
C PRO A 204 -27.47 3.19 21.34
N ALA A 205 -26.80 3.35 22.50
CA ALA A 205 -25.40 3.79 22.58
C ALA A 205 -24.42 2.80 21.93
N LEU A 206 -24.68 1.51 21.91
CA LEU A 206 -23.89 0.49 21.24
C LEU A 206 -24.05 0.54 19.71
N LEU A 207 -25.24 0.89 19.22
CA LEU A 207 -25.57 0.91 17.80
C LEU A 207 -25.19 2.23 17.11
N ALA A 208 -25.37 3.36 17.78
CA ALA A 208 -25.16 4.68 17.24
C ALA A 208 -23.75 4.88 16.63
N PRO A 209 -22.64 4.41 17.23
CA PRO A 209 -21.31 4.56 16.64
C PRO A 209 -21.15 3.89 15.26
N LEU A 210 -21.91 2.84 15.00
CA LEU A 210 -21.87 2.11 13.74
C LEU A 210 -22.81 2.67 12.68
N THR A 211 -23.93 3.26 13.11
CA THR A 211 -25.02 3.69 12.21
C THR A 211 -25.03 5.19 11.93
N SER A 212 -24.51 6.01 12.87
CA SER A 212 -24.62 7.48 12.83
C SER A 212 -23.25 8.18 12.87
N TYR A 213 -22.16 7.43 12.99
CA TYR A 213 -20.80 7.96 12.94
C TYR A 213 -20.04 7.31 11.76
N PRO A 214 -19.18 8.06 11.04
CA PRO A 214 -18.50 7.56 9.84
C PRO A 214 -17.31 6.64 10.13
N ILE A 215 -17.34 5.91 11.26
CA ILE A 215 -16.22 5.08 11.74
C ILE A 215 -15.77 4.09 10.67
N LEU A 216 -16.70 3.33 10.09
CA LEU A 216 -16.38 2.28 9.12
C LEU A 216 -15.91 2.85 7.79
N PHE A 217 -16.52 3.95 7.33
CA PHE A 217 -16.12 4.62 6.10
C PHE A 217 -14.72 5.26 6.23
N LEU A 218 -14.48 6.00 7.32
CA LEU A 218 -13.19 6.61 7.61
C LEU A 218 -12.08 5.55 7.70
N ALA A 219 -12.35 4.44 8.41
CA ALA A 219 -11.40 3.33 8.54
C ALA A 219 -11.02 2.70 7.21
N ALA A 220 -12.02 2.42 6.36
CA ALA A 220 -11.82 1.64 5.14
C ALA A 220 -11.24 2.45 3.97
N PHE A 221 -11.66 3.70 3.80
CA PHE A 221 -11.38 4.46 2.59
C PHE A 221 -10.41 5.64 2.79
N MET A 222 -10.14 6.08 4.03
CA MET A 222 -9.33 7.27 4.26
C MET A 222 -8.15 7.01 5.21
N LEU A 223 -8.38 6.44 6.40
CA LEU A 223 -7.32 6.20 7.39
C LEU A 223 -6.27 5.20 6.87
N THR A 224 -6.67 4.22 6.09
CA THR A 224 -5.78 3.18 5.56
C THR A 224 -5.15 3.52 4.20
N GLU A 225 -5.20 4.80 3.79
CA GLU A 225 -4.57 5.27 2.56
C GLU A 225 -3.05 5.07 2.60
N PRO A 226 -2.45 4.25 1.70
CA PRO A 226 -1.04 3.88 1.80
C PRO A 226 -0.05 5.05 1.69
N LEU A 227 -0.43 6.15 1.04
CA LEU A 227 0.44 7.30 0.84
C LEU A 227 0.66 8.14 2.10
N THR A 228 -0.29 8.14 3.02
CA THR A 228 -0.26 8.91 4.26
C THR A 228 0.20 8.10 5.47
N LEU A 229 0.28 6.77 5.36
CA LEU A 229 0.62 5.87 6.46
C LEU A 229 2.11 5.88 6.85
N PRO A 230 2.42 5.67 8.14
CA PRO A 230 3.78 5.42 8.59
C PRO A 230 4.25 4.01 8.20
N PRO A 231 5.58 3.79 8.09
CA PRO A 231 6.13 2.57 7.50
C PRO A 231 6.03 1.31 8.37
N ARG A 232 6.04 1.44 9.70
CA ARG A 232 6.08 0.29 10.61
C ARG A 232 4.69 -0.06 11.12
N ARG A 233 4.36 -1.34 11.28
CA ARG A 233 3.03 -1.80 11.74
C ARG A 233 2.62 -1.20 13.09
N TRP A 234 3.53 -1.18 14.08
CA TRP A 234 3.20 -0.59 15.38
C TRP A 234 2.91 0.91 15.30
N GLN A 235 3.58 1.65 14.38
CA GLN A 235 3.30 3.06 14.13
C GLN A 235 1.91 3.26 13.50
N GLN A 236 1.48 2.35 12.63
CA GLN A 236 0.14 2.35 12.05
C GLN A 236 -0.93 2.11 13.12
N PHE A 237 -0.67 1.20 14.07
CA PHE A 237 -1.56 0.99 15.20
C PHE A 237 -1.60 2.20 16.14
N ALA A 238 -0.47 2.84 16.39
CA ALA A 238 -0.41 4.08 17.18
C ALA A 238 -1.17 5.23 16.49
N GLU A 239 -1.00 5.40 15.17
CA GLU A 239 -1.77 6.36 14.39
C GLU A 239 -3.27 6.08 14.48
N ALA A 240 -3.69 4.81 14.26
CA ALA A 240 -5.08 4.40 14.37
C ALA A 240 -5.67 4.72 15.76
N ALA A 241 -4.92 4.47 16.83
CA ALA A 241 -5.34 4.76 18.20
C ALA A 241 -5.45 6.28 18.46
N ILE A 242 -4.48 7.07 18.00
CA ILE A 242 -4.50 8.53 18.15
C ILE A 242 -5.69 9.13 17.39
N VAL A 243 -5.91 8.69 16.14
CA VAL A 243 -7.05 9.16 15.34
C VAL A 243 -8.37 8.74 15.98
N ALA A 244 -8.47 7.53 16.56
CA ALA A 244 -9.65 7.08 17.29
C ALA A 244 -9.97 7.96 18.50
N VAL A 245 -8.98 8.35 19.29
CA VAL A 245 -9.15 9.25 20.45
C VAL A 245 -9.62 10.64 19.99
N LEU A 246 -8.93 11.23 19.01
CA LEU A 246 -9.27 12.56 18.49
C LEU A 246 -10.64 12.59 17.79
N PHE A 247 -11.03 11.51 17.14
CA PHE A 247 -12.34 11.33 16.53
C PHE A 247 -13.46 11.23 17.58
N SER A 248 -13.20 10.54 18.69
CA SER A 248 -14.23 10.15 19.65
C SER A 248 -14.47 11.18 20.76
N ILE A 249 -13.45 11.99 21.08
CA ILE A 249 -13.51 12.98 22.16
C ILE A 249 -13.78 14.37 21.55
N PRO A 250 -14.94 15.00 21.84
CA PRO A 250 -15.23 16.34 21.36
C PRO A 250 -14.29 17.37 21.99
N PHE A 251 -13.75 18.23 21.16
CA PHE A 251 -12.99 19.41 21.59
C PHE A 251 -13.23 20.58 20.64
N MET A 252 -12.90 21.78 21.04
CA MET A 252 -13.01 22.98 20.24
C MET A 252 -11.63 23.60 20.04
N LEU A 253 -11.34 24.01 18.81
CA LEU A 253 -10.20 24.84 18.45
C LEU A 253 -10.72 26.20 17.96
N GLY A 254 -10.86 27.17 18.89
CA GLY A 254 -11.59 28.40 18.61
C GLY A 254 -13.07 28.09 18.35
N GLN A 255 -13.56 28.41 17.15
CA GLN A 255 -14.95 28.12 16.74
C GLN A 255 -15.07 26.79 15.96
N VAL A 256 -13.96 26.13 15.68
CA VAL A 256 -13.97 24.86 14.94
C VAL A 256 -14.11 23.68 15.89
N ALA A 257 -15.19 22.94 15.77
CA ALA A 257 -15.39 21.70 16.51
C ALA A 257 -14.45 20.59 15.99
N SER A 258 -14.16 19.62 16.87
CA SER A 258 -13.48 18.39 16.45
C SER A 258 -14.30 17.67 15.39
N THR A 259 -13.65 17.31 14.28
CA THR A 259 -14.27 16.63 13.15
C THR A 259 -13.46 15.39 12.74
N PRO A 260 -14.07 14.42 12.06
CA PRO A 260 -13.35 13.24 11.59
C PRO A 260 -12.15 13.58 10.69
N GLU A 261 -12.30 14.59 9.82
CA GLU A 261 -11.22 15.05 8.95
C GLU A 261 -10.08 15.73 9.72
N LEU A 262 -10.37 16.47 10.79
CA LEU A 262 -9.34 17.05 11.64
C LEU A 262 -8.54 15.95 12.36
N ALA A 263 -9.22 14.96 12.90
CA ALA A 263 -8.58 13.81 13.53
C ALA A 263 -7.64 13.08 12.56
N LEU A 264 -8.10 12.83 11.32
CA LEU A 264 -7.30 12.20 10.27
C LEU A 264 -6.08 13.05 9.88
N ILE A 265 -6.24 14.37 9.74
CA ILE A 265 -5.14 15.29 9.39
C ILE A 265 -4.06 15.27 10.46
N VAL A 266 -4.44 15.31 11.75
CA VAL A 266 -3.47 15.19 12.85
C VAL A 266 -2.74 13.85 12.77
N GLY A 267 -3.45 12.75 12.53
CA GLY A 267 -2.85 11.43 12.28
C GLY A 267 -1.84 11.45 11.14
N ASN A 268 -2.20 12.03 9.99
CA ASN A 268 -1.31 12.13 8.83
C ASN A 268 -0.06 12.99 9.11
N VAL A 269 -0.18 14.12 9.85
CA VAL A 269 0.97 14.95 10.26
C VAL A 269 1.91 14.15 11.15
N LEU A 270 1.38 13.43 12.14
CA LEU A 270 2.18 12.58 13.02
C LEU A 270 2.85 11.44 12.25
N ALA A 271 2.09 10.77 11.38
CA ALA A 271 2.62 9.73 10.49
C ALA A 271 3.77 10.26 9.62
N PHE A 272 3.62 11.45 9.06
CA PHE A 272 4.66 12.10 8.28
C PHE A 272 5.89 12.46 9.12
N ALA A 273 5.70 13.03 10.32
CA ALA A 273 6.78 13.41 11.23
C ALA A 273 7.59 12.19 11.68
N VAL A 274 6.91 11.09 12.02
CA VAL A 274 7.56 9.83 12.44
C VAL A 274 8.20 9.11 11.27
N ALA A 275 7.58 9.17 10.10
CA ALA A 275 8.08 8.51 8.91
C ALA A 275 9.43 9.07 8.45
N ARG A 276 9.80 10.31 8.84
CA ARG A 276 10.98 11.08 8.39
C ARG A 276 11.68 10.45 7.19
N ARG A 277 10.93 10.32 6.09
CA ARG A 277 11.41 9.71 4.85
C ARG A 277 12.47 10.62 4.26
N ARG A 278 13.70 10.43 4.68
CA ARG A 278 14.84 11.11 4.03
C ARG A 278 14.88 10.62 2.60
N GLY A 279 14.31 11.40 1.68
CA GLY A 279 14.54 11.14 0.27
C GLY A 279 16.04 11.21 0.05
N MET A 280 16.53 10.27 -0.70
CA MET A 280 17.92 10.22 -1.13
C MET A 280 18.00 10.44 -2.63
N ARG A 281 19.08 11.04 -3.08
CA ARG A 281 19.39 11.12 -4.50
C ARG A 281 20.40 10.05 -4.80
N LEU A 282 20.05 9.19 -5.74
CA LEU A 282 20.87 8.08 -6.20
C LEU A 282 21.36 8.40 -7.61
N THR A 283 22.63 8.17 -7.88
CA THR A 283 23.25 8.34 -9.20
C THR A 283 23.54 6.96 -9.79
N LEU A 284 23.10 6.70 -11.01
CA LEU A 284 23.36 5.43 -11.69
C LEU A 284 24.85 5.36 -12.06
N GLU A 285 25.55 4.36 -11.55
CA GLU A 285 26.95 4.09 -11.85
C GLU A 285 27.13 3.08 -13.00
N GLY A 286 26.18 2.16 -13.15
CA GLY A 286 26.25 1.15 -14.18
C GLY A 286 25.12 0.14 -14.07
N THR A 287 25.07 -0.71 -15.07
CA THR A 287 24.13 -1.82 -15.17
C THR A 287 24.88 -3.11 -15.47
N ARG A 288 24.33 -4.23 -14.99
CA ARG A 288 24.85 -5.58 -15.28
C ARG A 288 23.70 -6.48 -15.69
N ALA A 289 23.81 -7.12 -16.84
CA ALA A 289 22.90 -8.21 -17.21
C ALA A 289 23.13 -9.39 -16.26
N LEU A 290 22.06 -9.85 -15.61
CA LEU A 290 22.10 -11.02 -14.73
C LEU A 290 21.64 -12.27 -15.49
N THR A 291 20.63 -12.10 -16.32
CA THR A 291 20.03 -13.14 -17.17
C THR A 291 19.57 -12.48 -18.47
N PRO A 292 19.10 -13.24 -19.47
CA PRO A 292 18.57 -12.64 -20.70
C PRO A 292 17.44 -11.63 -20.46
N THR A 293 16.67 -11.77 -19.38
CA THR A 293 15.55 -10.88 -19.06
C THR A 293 15.74 -10.06 -17.79
N ALA A 294 16.81 -10.24 -17.03
CA ALA A 294 17.01 -9.52 -15.75
C ALA A 294 18.28 -8.66 -15.77
N VAL A 295 18.15 -7.43 -15.27
CA VAL A 295 19.23 -6.44 -15.20
C VAL A 295 19.36 -5.91 -13.78
N GLU A 296 20.59 -5.85 -13.27
CA GLU A 296 20.97 -5.18 -12.04
C GLU A 296 21.39 -3.74 -12.33
N TYR A 297 20.97 -2.81 -11.49
CA TYR A 297 21.31 -1.40 -11.52
C TYR A 297 22.10 -1.06 -10.26
N ARG A 298 23.29 -0.52 -10.43
CA ARG A 298 24.15 -0.04 -9.35
C ARG A 298 24.05 1.47 -9.23
N PHE A 299 23.68 1.93 -8.05
CA PHE A 299 23.55 3.34 -7.72
C PHE A 299 24.48 3.73 -6.60
N SER A 300 25.04 4.94 -6.66
CA SER A 300 25.75 5.56 -5.55
C SER A 300 24.93 6.65 -4.87
N SER A 301 25.25 6.92 -3.62
CA SER A 301 24.69 7.99 -2.81
C SER A 301 25.80 8.87 -2.23
N LYS A 302 25.59 10.19 -2.26
CA LYS A 302 26.51 11.14 -1.59
C LYS A 302 26.51 11.01 -0.06
N ARG A 303 25.44 10.43 0.51
CA ARG A 303 25.28 10.25 1.97
C ARG A 303 25.17 8.76 2.28
N PRO A 304 25.72 8.33 3.42
CA PRO A 304 25.55 6.95 3.88
C PRO A 304 24.07 6.54 3.96
N ILE A 305 23.79 5.32 3.54
CA ILE A 305 22.45 4.72 3.55
C ILE A 305 22.48 3.55 4.54
N SER A 306 21.78 3.70 5.64
CA SER A 306 21.66 2.60 6.61
C SER A 306 20.43 1.77 6.32
N PHE A 307 20.62 0.45 6.18
CA PHE A 307 19.54 -0.51 5.98
C PHE A 307 19.92 -1.88 6.56
N ALA A 308 18.95 -2.75 6.67
CA ALA A 308 19.15 -4.16 6.99
C ALA A 308 18.97 -5.01 5.72
N ALA A 309 19.75 -6.07 5.59
CA ALA A 309 19.65 -7.00 4.46
C ALA A 309 18.23 -7.57 4.34
N GLY A 310 17.67 -7.55 3.14
CA GLY A 310 16.28 -7.94 2.84
C GLY A 310 15.28 -6.77 2.86
N GLN A 311 15.70 -5.55 3.16
CA GLN A 311 14.87 -4.36 3.06
C GLN A 311 14.76 -3.88 1.61
N TYR A 312 13.79 -2.98 1.36
CA TYR A 312 13.49 -2.40 0.06
C TYR A 312 13.45 -0.86 0.12
N LEU A 313 13.52 -0.24 -1.05
CA LEU A 313 13.34 1.19 -1.26
C LEU A 313 12.37 1.45 -2.42
N GLU A 314 11.84 2.68 -2.49
CA GLU A 314 11.02 3.11 -3.62
C GLU A 314 11.84 4.07 -4.49
N LEU A 315 12.07 3.68 -5.73
CA LEU A 315 12.66 4.55 -6.74
C LEU A 315 11.57 5.40 -7.40
N SER A 316 11.87 6.68 -7.60
CA SER A 316 11.01 7.63 -8.31
C SER A 316 11.77 8.17 -9.52
N LEU A 317 11.25 7.87 -10.70
CA LEU A 317 11.81 8.28 -11.98
C LEU A 317 10.71 8.95 -12.82
N PRO A 318 10.52 10.28 -12.70
CA PRO A 318 9.62 11.02 -13.57
C PRO A 318 10.04 10.86 -15.03
N HIS A 319 9.10 10.47 -15.90
CA HIS A 319 9.35 10.26 -17.32
C HIS A 319 8.10 10.61 -18.13
N ARG A 320 8.28 10.95 -19.42
CA ARG A 320 7.15 11.22 -20.32
C ARG A 320 6.41 9.93 -20.65
N GLY A 321 5.08 10.02 -20.81
CA GLY A 321 4.25 8.85 -21.13
C GLY A 321 4.17 7.81 -20.01
N ALA A 322 4.22 8.25 -18.73
CA ALA A 322 4.03 7.36 -17.60
C ALA A 322 2.67 6.64 -17.71
N ASP A 323 2.69 5.32 -17.56
CA ASP A 323 1.48 4.51 -17.53
C ASP A 323 0.66 4.76 -16.25
N VAL A 324 -0.54 4.18 -16.17
CA VAL A 324 -1.45 4.30 -15.02
C VAL A 324 -0.82 3.89 -13.68
N ARG A 325 0.30 3.19 -13.69
CA ARG A 325 1.05 2.77 -12.51
C ARG A 325 2.01 3.86 -12.00
N GLY A 326 2.13 4.98 -12.71
CA GLY A 326 2.94 6.14 -12.35
C GLY A 326 4.45 5.93 -12.45
N SER A 327 5.19 6.90 -11.91
CA SER A 327 6.65 7.03 -12.00
C SER A 327 7.42 6.45 -10.81
N ARG A 328 6.83 5.56 -10.03
CA ARG A 328 7.46 4.99 -8.82
C ARG A 328 7.33 3.49 -8.78
N ARG A 329 8.39 2.84 -8.29
CA ARG A 329 8.40 1.38 -8.06
C ARG A 329 9.22 1.05 -6.83
N VAL A 330 8.77 0.03 -6.12
CA VAL A 330 9.47 -0.56 -4.99
C VAL A 330 10.43 -1.62 -5.51
N PHE A 331 11.64 -1.62 -4.96
CA PHE A 331 12.68 -2.59 -5.26
C PHE A 331 13.32 -3.10 -3.99
N SER A 332 13.45 -4.41 -3.86
CA SER A 332 14.28 -5.01 -2.84
C SER A 332 15.75 -4.67 -3.12
N ILE A 333 16.48 -4.31 -2.08
CA ILE A 333 17.91 -4.00 -2.19
C ILE A 333 18.64 -5.33 -2.32
N SER A 334 19.47 -5.49 -3.36
CA SER A 334 20.29 -6.67 -3.58
C SER A 334 21.73 -6.54 -3.07
N SER A 335 22.21 -5.30 -2.78
CA SER A 335 23.52 -5.11 -2.14
C SER A 335 23.49 -5.47 -0.65
N PRO A 336 24.63 -5.87 -0.05
CA PRO A 336 24.76 -5.98 1.39
C PRO A 336 24.76 -4.58 2.05
N PRO A 337 24.34 -4.46 3.32
CA PRO A 337 24.33 -3.18 4.04
C PRO A 337 25.70 -2.68 4.47
N ASP A 338 26.76 -3.47 4.27
CA ASP A 338 28.12 -3.17 4.67
C ASP A 338 28.80 -2.13 3.75
N ASP A 339 28.29 -1.93 2.53
CA ASP A 339 28.60 -0.79 1.65
C ASP A 339 27.50 0.27 1.79
N ASP A 340 27.76 1.26 2.62
CA ASP A 340 26.78 2.28 3.01
C ASP A 340 26.53 3.35 1.94
N ARG A 341 27.27 3.36 0.83
CA ARG A 341 27.11 4.32 -0.26
C ARG A 341 26.62 3.73 -1.56
N THR A 342 26.61 2.42 -1.67
CA THR A 342 26.17 1.71 -2.87
C THR A 342 24.84 0.99 -2.63
N ILE A 343 23.89 1.20 -3.52
CA ILE A 343 22.62 0.44 -3.57
C ILE A 343 22.55 -0.29 -4.90
N ARG A 344 22.34 -1.58 -4.82
CA ARG A 344 22.02 -2.41 -6.00
C ARG A 344 20.54 -2.84 -5.94
N VAL A 345 19.88 -2.77 -7.07
CA VAL A 345 18.53 -3.29 -7.27
C VAL A 345 18.47 -4.03 -8.59
N ALA A 346 17.65 -5.05 -8.69
CA ALA A 346 17.49 -5.76 -9.95
C ALA A 346 16.02 -5.85 -10.34
N MET A 347 15.78 -5.93 -11.64
CA MET A 347 14.44 -6.12 -12.18
C MET A 347 14.45 -7.01 -13.41
N ARG A 348 13.36 -7.73 -13.59
CA ARG A 348 13.06 -8.39 -14.85
C ARG A 348 12.48 -7.38 -15.84
N VAL A 349 13.01 -7.38 -17.07
CA VAL A 349 12.57 -6.52 -18.17
C VAL A 349 11.94 -7.41 -19.24
N PRO A 350 10.63 -7.66 -19.19
CA PRO A 350 9.94 -8.44 -20.22
C PRO A 350 9.83 -7.60 -21.51
N GLU A 351 9.58 -8.24 -22.64
CA GLU A 351 9.36 -7.56 -23.95
C GLU A 351 8.33 -6.44 -23.86
N ARG A 352 7.20 -6.69 -23.14
CA ARG A 352 6.17 -5.69 -22.85
C ARG A 352 6.38 -5.07 -21.45
N ALA A 353 7.49 -4.35 -21.29
CA ALA A 353 7.81 -3.69 -20.04
C ALA A 353 6.90 -2.47 -19.77
N SER A 354 6.66 -2.16 -18.48
CA SER A 354 5.98 -0.92 -18.08
C SER A 354 6.77 0.32 -18.48
N SER A 355 6.10 1.48 -18.56
CA SER A 355 6.76 2.75 -18.89
C SER A 355 7.93 3.06 -17.95
N PHE A 356 7.78 2.79 -16.65
CA PHE A 356 8.84 2.94 -15.66
C PHE A 356 10.06 2.05 -15.97
N LYS A 357 9.84 0.77 -16.27
CA LYS A 357 10.93 -0.16 -16.59
C LYS A 357 11.69 0.27 -17.84
N ARG A 358 10.98 0.69 -18.90
CA ARG A 358 11.59 1.26 -20.10
C ARG A 358 12.41 2.52 -19.80
N ALA A 359 11.85 3.43 -19.00
CA ALA A 359 12.56 4.65 -18.61
C ALA A 359 13.81 4.36 -17.78
N LEU A 360 13.75 3.38 -16.87
CA LEU A 360 14.91 2.98 -16.06
C LEU A 360 15.97 2.29 -16.93
N SER A 361 15.57 1.45 -17.88
CA SER A 361 16.50 0.81 -18.83
C SER A 361 17.16 1.80 -19.79
N ALA A 362 16.51 2.93 -20.07
CA ALA A 362 17.05 4.00 -20.91
C ALA A 362 17.82 5.07 -20.11
N LEU A 363 17.92 4.92 -18.79
CA LEU A 363 18.60 5.90 -17.94
C LEU A 363 20.10 5.87 -18.21
N PRO A 364 20.74 6.98 -18.61
CA PRO A 364 22.19 6.99 -18.85
C PRO A 364 22.98 6.92 -17.52
N VAL A 365 24.16 6.33 -17.59
CA VAL A 365 25.13 6.34 -16.49
C VAL A 365 25.45 7.79 -16.11
N GLY A 366 25.55 8.07 -14.83
CA GLY A 366 25.71 9.43 -14.29
C GLY A 366 24.38 10.16 -14.02
N ALA A 367 23.27 9.69 -14.57
CA ALA A 367 21.96 10.28 -14.28
C ALA A 367 21.52 10.00 -12.85
N SER A 368 20.81 10.96 -12.27
CA SER A 368 20.32 10.86 -10.91
C SER A 368 18.81 10.67 -10.88
N LEU A 369 18.34 9.84 -9.97
CA LEU A 369 16.93 9.67 -9.62
C LEU A 369 16.69 9.87 -8.13
N SER A 370 15.44 10.03 -7.74
CA SER A 370 15.07 10.14 -6.33
C SER A 370 14.68 8.76 -5.80
N ALA A 371 15.14 8.44 -4.59
CA ALA A 371 14.64 7.32 -3.83
C ALA A 371 14.04 7.81 -2.52
N THR A 372 13.00 7.15 -2.07
CA THR A 372 12.48 7.36 -0.72
C THR A 372 13.16 6.39 0.22
N GLY A 373 13.13 6.67 1.53
CA GLY A 373 13.86 5.91 2.56
C GLY A 373 13.68 4.39 2.48
N VAL A 374 14.53 3.69 3.17
CA VAL A 374 14.55 2.23 3.21
C VAL A 374 13.58 1.72 4.26
N TRP A 375 12.85 0.65 3.95
CA TRP A 375 11.96 -0.03 4.87
C TRP A 375 11.76 -1.51 4.55
N GLY A 376 10.96 -2.18 5.37
CA GLY A 376 10.67 -3.60 5.27
C GLY A 376 11.07 -4.35 6.54
N ASP A 377 10.35 -5.44 6.79
CA ASP A 377 10.54 -6.36 7.91
C ASP A 377 10.95 -7.78 7.44
N PHE A 378 11.31 -7.89 6.15
CA PHE A 378 11.76 -9.14 5.53
C PHE A 378 13.26 -9.36 5.82
N VAL A 379 13.61 -9.33 7.09
CA VAL A 379 14.99 -9.46 7.60
C VAL A 379 15.15 -10.78 8.35
N LEU A 380 16.35 -11.35 8.30
CA LEU A 380 16.67 -12.57 9.03
C LEU A 380 16.57 -12.35 10.55
N PRO A 381 16.24 -13.39 11.33
CA PRO A 381 16.17 -13.30 12.77
C PRO A 381 17.54 -12.94 13.36
N LYS A 382 17.53 -12.32 14.53
CA LYS A 382 18.78 -11.99 15.25
C LYS A 382 19.45 -13.22 15.86
N ASP A 383 18.65 -14.22 16.21
CA ASP A 383 19.13 -15.51 16.69
C ASP A 383 19.79 -16.28 15.54
N THR A 384 21.08 -16.51 15.64
CA THR A 384 21.89 -17.19 14.62
C THR A 384 21.77 -18.70 14.68
N ASN A 385 21.26 -19.27 15.77
CA ASN A 385 21.11 -20.73 15.93
C ASN A 385 19.86 -21.28 15.21
N LYS A 386 18.96 -20.42 14.76
CA LYS A 386 17.77 -20.86 14.04
C LYS A 386 18.10 -21.22 12.61
N PRO A 387 17.81 -22.46 12.19
CA PRO A 387 17.94 -22.84 10.80
C PRO A 387 16.92 -22.11 9.92
N ILE A 388 17.30 -21.78 8.70
CA ILE A 388 16.53 -20.94 7.79
C ILE A 388 16.32 -21.64 6.46
N LEU A 389 15.10 -21.53 5.93
CA LEU A 389 14.79 -21.89 4.56
C LEU A 389 14.37 -20.64 3.77
N LEU A 390 15.10 -20.35 2.72
CA LEU A 390 14.81 -19.28 1.77
C LEU A 390 14.18 -19.88 0.51
N ILE A 391 13.01 -19.39 0.09
CA ILE A 391 12.33 -19.86 -1.13
C ILE A 391 12.19 -18.66 -2.07
N ALA A 392 12.95 -18.66 -3.16
CA ALA A 392 12.96 -17.64 -4.17
C ALA A 392 12.27 -18.10 -5.46
N ALA A 393 11.53 -17.22 -6.14
CA ALA A 393 11.07 -17.48 -7.50
C ALA A 393 11.49 -16.34 -8.44
N GLY A 394 12.29 -16.69 -9.46
CA GLY A 394 12.84 -15.76 -10.43
C GLY A 394 13.54 -14.58 -9.77
N ILE A 395 13.17 -13.33 -10.15
CA ILE A 395 13.79 -12.11 -9.59
C ILE A 395 13.47 -11.90 -8.08
N GLY A 396 12.60 -12.71 -7.49
CA GLY A 396 12.39 -12.76 -6.04
C GLY A 396 13.62 -13.18 -5.24
N ILE A 397 14.70 -13.59 -5.89
CA ILE A 397 16.00 -13.85 -5.27
C ILE A 397 16.64 -12.59 -4.65
N THR A 398 16.29 -11.38 -5.11
CA THR A 398 16.97 -10.13 -4.75
C THR A 398 17.10 -9.84 -3.26
N PRO A 399 16.09 -9.97 -2.37
CA PRO A 399 16.28 -9.77 -0.95
C PRO A 399 17.20 -10.80 -0.32
N PHE A 400 17.20 -12.03 -0.85
CA PHE A 400 18.06 -13.12 -0.36
C PHE A 400 19.52 -12.89 -0.76
N VAL A 401 19.79 -12.33 -1.94
CA VAL A 401 21.14 -11.93 -2.34
C VAL A 401 21.74 -10.95 -1.33
N SER A 402 20.98 -9.95 -0.90
CA SER A 402 21.43 -9.02 0.14
C SER A 402 21.71 -9.73 1.47
N GLN A 403 20.83 -10.67 1.86
CA GLN A 403 20.96 -11.43 3.10
C GLN A 403 22.15 -12.38 3.07
N LEU A 404 22.28 -13.20 2.03
CA LEU A 404 23.35 -14.18 1.87
C LEU A 404 24.72 -13.51 1.70
N SER A 405 24.80 -12.44 0.91
CA SER A 405 26.02 -11.64 0.79
C SER A 405 26.49 -11.11 2.14
N ARG A 406 25.57 -10.62 2.98
CA ARG A 406 25.90 -10.16 4.33
C ARG A 406 26.38 -11.30 5.23
N LEU A 407 25.72 -12.48 5.17
CA LEU A 407 26.16 -13.66 5.93
C LEU A 407 27.58 -14.04 5.54
N HIS A 408 27.86 -14.10 4.25
CA HIS A 408 29.19 -14.41 3.72
C HIS A 408 30.25 -13.39 4.19
N LEU A 409 29.97 -12.09 4.02
CA LEU A 409 30.90 -11.01 4.44
C LEU A 409 31.20 -11.02 5.94
N ARG A 410 30.28 -11.50 6.77
CA ARG A 410 30.43 -11.58 8.22
C ARG A 410 30.87 -12.95 8.73
N ALA A 411 31.14 -13.88 7.84
CA ALA A 411 31.43 -15.27 8.17
C ALA A 411 30.39 -15.88 9.15
N ASP A 412 29.11 -15.52 8.98
CA ASP A 412 28.01 -16.03 9.80
C ASP A 412 27.72 -17.49 9.40
N GLN A 413 27.88 -18.41 10.34
CA GLN A 413 27.81 -19.87 10.13
C GLN A 413 26.39 -20.44 10.31
N ARG A 414 25.35 -19.59 10.25
CA ARG A 414 23.99 -20.12 10.41
C ARG A 414 23.61 -21.08 9.29
N ASP A 415 22.81 -22.07 9.63
CA ASP A 415 22.30 -23.04 8.68
C ASP A 415 21.24 -22.40 7.79
N VAL A 416 21.53 -22.28 6.50
CA VAL A 416 20.65 -21.70 5.49
C VAL A 416 20.57 -22.60 4.28
N VAL A 417 19.36 -22.96 3.88
CA VAL A 417 19.07 -23.65 2.61
C VAL A 417 18.29 -22.69 1.70
N LEU A 418 18.67 -22.61 0.45
CA LEU A 418 17.97 -21.83 -0.58
C LEU A 418 17.27 -22.77 -1.57
N VAL A 419 15.97 -22.62 -1.72
CA VAL A 419 15.19 -23.23 -2.81
C VAL A 419 14.94 -22.16 -3.86
N TYR A 420 15.44 -22.39 -5.07
CA TYR A 420 15.34 -21.42 -6.16
C TYR A 420 14.48 -21.97 -7.30
N VAL A 421 13.31 -21.37 -7.48
CA VAL A 421 12.35 -21.75 -8.52
C VAL A 421 12.54 -20.86 -9.74
N VAL A 422 12.81 -21.45 -10.89
CA VAL A 422 12.97 -20.76 -12.17
C VAL A 422 12.12 -21.39 -13.26
N SER A 423 11.66 -20.59 -14.21
CA SER A 423 10.91 -21.07 -15.38
C SER A 423 11.81 -21.47 -16.53
N ASP A 424 13.07 -21.03 -16.50
CA ASP A 424 14.11 -21.31 -17.48
C ASP A 424 15.46 -21.35 -16.75
N PRO A 425 16.33 -22.35 -16.99
CA PRO A 425 17.66 -22.42 -16.41
C PRO A 425 18.51 -21.18 -16.66
N GLN A 426 18.34 -20.53 -17.82
CA GLN A 426 19.05 -19.30 -18.16
C GLN A 426 18.61 -18.10 -17.29
N GLU A 427 17.52 -18.21 -16.55
CA GLU A 427 16.99 -17.18 -15.65
C GLU A 427 17.49 -17.31 -14.19
N LEU A 428 18.54 -18.11 -13.94
CA LEU A 428 19.22 -18.21 -12.65
C LEU A 428 20.07 -16.96 -12.40
N ALA A 429 19.44 -15.89 -11.91
CA ALA A 429 20.13 -14.66 -11.56
C ALA A 429 21.04 -14.86 -10.34
N TYR A 430 22.21 -14.22 -10.33
CA TYR A 430 23.23 -14.30 -9.28
C TYR A 430 23.82 -15.70 -9.02
N ALA A 431 23.78 -16.60 -10.00
CA ALA A 431 24.29 -17.96 -9.84
C ALA A 431 25.77 -17.99 -9.42
N ALA A 432 26.62 -17.17 -10.05
CA ALA A 432 28.04 -17.12 -9.73
C ALA A 432 28.32 -16.63 -8.31
N GLU A 433 27.57 -15.65 -7.82
CA GLU A 433 27.69 -15.17 -6.45
C GLU A 433 27.22 -16.23 -5.43
N LEU A 434 26.07 -16.85 -5.69
CA LEU A 434 25.54 -17.92 -4.84
C LEU A 434 26.48 -19.11 -4.74
N GLU A 435 27.14 -19.50 -5.83
CA GLU A 435 28.17 -20.53 -5.86
C GLU A 435 29.38 -20.12 -5.00
N THR A 436 29.87 -18.89 -5.16
CA THR A 436 30.99 -18.35 -4.37
C THR A 436 30.70 -18.35 -2.87
N TRP A 437 29.44 -18.13 -2.47
CA TRP A 437 29.04 -18.12 -1.05
C TRP A 437 28.83 -19.49 -0.47
N ALA A 438 28.98 -20.56 -1.26
CA ALA A 438 28.82 -21.96 -0.85
C ALA A 438 27.48 -22.25 -0.13
N THR A 439 26.42 -21.51 -0.48
CA THR A 439 25.08 -21.73 0.06
C THR A 439 24.47 -22.98 -0.56
N PRO A 440 23.93 -23.93 0.21
CA PRO A 440 23.19 -25.05 -0.35
C PRO A 440 21.98 -24.56 -1.16
N VAL A 441 21.95 -24.86 -2.47
CA VAL A 441 20.90 -24.43 -3.37
C VAL A 441 20.18 -25.64 -3.96
N LEU A 442 18.85 -25.64 -3.78
CA LEU A 442 17.94 -26.60 -4.39
C LEU A 442 17.19 -25.89 -5.53
N VAL A 443 17.30 -26.40 -6.76
CA VAL A 443 16.71 -25.74 -7.92
C VAL A 443 15.48 -26.50 -8.42
N VAL A 444 14.38 -25.78 -8.57
CA VAL A 444 13.16 -26.27 -9.25
C VAL A 444 13.11 -25.62 -10.62
N GLY A 445 13.26 -26.41 -11.67
CA GLY A 445 13.31 -25.94 -13.06
C GLY A 445 12.27 -26.62 -13.95
N PRO A 446 12.23 -26.27 -15.24
CA PRO A 446 11.27 -26.83 -16.19
C PRO A 446 11.63 -28.23 -16.70
N THR A 447 12.90 -28.64 -16.57
CA THR A 447 13.43 -29.93 -17.07
C THR A 447 14.42 -30.54 -16.07
N ASP A 448 14.64 -31.86 -16.17
CA ASP A 448 15.64 -32.56 -15.35
C ASP A 448 17.08 -32.29 -15.83
N ASP A 449 17.28 -31.94 -17.10
CA ASP A 449 18.58 -31.75 -17.74
C ASP A 449 19.17 -30.35 -17.60
N VAL A 450 19.05 -29.74 -16.41
CA VAL A 450 19.67 -28.44 -16.14
C VAL A 450 21.10 -28.65 -15.67
N ARG A 451 22.08 -28.12 -16.42
CA ARG A 451 23.46 -28.07 -15.95
C ARG A 451 23.54 -27.03 -14.81
N LEU A 452 23.56 -27.52 -13.59
CA LEU A 452 23.65 -26.71 -12.37
C LEU A 452 25.11 -26.49 -11.98
N PRO A 453 25.43 -25.39 -11.27
CA PRO A 453 26.72 -25.20 -10.62
C PRO A 453 27.08 -26.35 -9.66
N ASP A 454 28.36 -26.51 -9.37
CA ASP A 454 28.84 -27.54 -8.47
C ASP A 454 28.26 -27.37 -7.06
N GLY A 455 27.81 -28.47 -6.46
CA GLY A 455 27.19 -28.48 -5.14
C GLY A 455 25.70 -28.10 -5.12
N TRP A 456 25.10 -27.73 -6.23
CA TRP A 456 23.67 -27.49 -6.33
C TRP A 456 22.91 -28.77 -6.66
N ARG A 457 21.69 -28.92 -6.12
CA ARG A 457 20.85 -30.08 -6.35
C ARG A 457 19.57 -29.69 -7.11
N GLY A 458 19.29 -30.35 -8.21
CA GLY A 458 18.02 -30.24 -8.94
C GLY A 458 16.92 -31.00 -8.21
N LEU A 459 15.76 -30.38 -8.07
CA LEU A 459 14.54 -31.02 -7.59
C LEU A 459 13.64 -31.47 -8.76
N GLY A 460 14.07 -31.24 -10.00
CA GLY A 460 13.34 -31.62 -11.23
C GLY A 460 12.20 -30.65 -11.60
N PRO A 461 11.43 -30.97 -12.65
CA PRO A 461 10.38 -30.09 -13.20
C PRO A 461 9.11 -30.07 -12.36
N GLY A 462 8.29 -29.02 -12.57
CA GLY A 462 6.97 -28.90 -11.99
C GLY A 462 6.83 -27.79 -10.96
N ARG A 463 5.71 -27.80 -10.25
CA ARG A 463 5.45 -26.82 -9.19
C ARG A 463 6.10 -27.25 -7.88
N LEU A 464 6.61 -26.26 -7.17
CA LEU A 464 7.04 -26.45 -5.79
C LEU A 464 5.80 -26.52 -4.90
N ASP A 465 5.62 -27.65 -4.20
CA ASP A 465 4.62 -27.86 -3.15
C ASP A 465 5.27 -28.23 -1.82
N HIS A 466 4.47 -28.41 -0.80
CA HIS A 466 4.97 -28.69 0.55
C HIS A 466 5.50 -30.12 0.71
N GLU A 467 5.00 -31.09 -0.05
CA GLU A 467 5.44 -32.51 -0.01
C GLU A 467 6.87 -32.57 -0.55
N ARG A 468 7.11 -31.97 -1.69
CA ARG A 468 8.42 -31.88 -2.33
C ARG A 468 9.44 -31.10 -1.51
N LEU A 469 8.99 -30.06 -0.79
CA LEU A 469 9.84 -29.34 0.15
C LEU A 469 10.20 -30.19 1.36
N ALA A 470 9.26 -30.94 1.93
CA ALA A 470 9.52 -31.82 3.07
C ALA A 470 10.46 -32.98 2.72
N GLU A 471 10.37 -33.52 1.49
CA GLU A 471 11.31 -34.53 0.99
C GLU A 471 12.72 -33.95 0.80
N ALA A 472 12.82 -32.74 0.26
CA ALA A 472 14.10 -32.11 -0.04
C ALA A 472 14.80 -31.51 1.19
N VAL A 473 14.03 -31.10 2.22
CA VAL A 473 14.47 -30.45 3.45
C VAL A 473 13.79 -31.16 4.63
N PRO A 474 14.38 -32.27 5.16
CA PRO A 474 13.73 -33.10 6.17
C PRO A 474 13.41 -32.38 7.49
N ASP A 475 14.18 -31.37 7.86
CA ASP A 475 14.01 -30.54 9.05
C ASP A 475 13.15 -29.28 8.81
N LEU A 476 12.34 -29.28 7.74
CA LEU A 476 11.51 -28.16 7.31
C LEU A 476 10.64 -27.53 8.41
N ALA A 477 10.11 -28.35 9.33
CA ALA A 477 9.27 -27.89 10.43
C ALA A 477 10.03 -27.05 11.48
N GLU A 478 11.34 -27.25 11.60
CA GLU A 478 12.22 -26.55 12.55
C GLU A 478 12.73 -25.21 12.00
N ARG A 479 12.67 -25.04 10.67
CA ARG A 479 13.22 -23.86 9.98
C ARG A 479 12.28 -22.66 10.02
N GLU A 480 12.84 -21.46 10.18
CA GLU A 480 12.12 -20.24 9.82
C GLU A 480 12.10 -20.11 8.28
N VAL A 481 10.89 -20.03 7.70
CA VAL A 481 10.71 -20.02 6.25
C VAL A 481 10.47 -18.59 5.73
N PHE A 482 11.25 -18.22 4.72
CA PHE A 482 11.13 -16.96 4.00
C PHE A 482 10.78 -17.25 2.53
N ILE A 483 9.68 -16.67 2.04
CA ILE A 483 9.23 -16.87 0.66
C ILE A 483 9.21 -15.53 -0.06
N SER A 484 9.93 -15.44 -1.19
CA SER A 484 9.99 -14.25 -2.03
C SER A 484 9.69 -14.61 -3.49
N GLY A 485 8.64 -14.02 -4.06
CA GLY A 485 8.24 -14.32 -5.43
C GLY A 485 6.80 -13.94 -5.77
N PRO A 486 6.21 -14.52 -6.81
CA PRO A 486 4.85 -14.23 -7.24
C PRO A 486 3.80 -14.50 -6.17
N PRO A 487 2.77 -13.64 -6.05
CA PRO A 487 1.71 -13.83 -5.06
C PRO A 487 1.06 -15.21 -5.08
N ALA A 488 0.83 -15.78 -6.28
CA ALA A 488 0.21 -17.10 -6.44
C ALA A 488 1.04 -18.23 -5.79
N MET A 489 2.37 -18.18 -5.86
CA MET A 489 3.24 -19.14 -5.18
C MET A 489 3.15 -19.00 -3.67
N ILE A 490 3.18 -17.76 -3.17
CA ILE A 490 3.09 -17.49 -1.73
C ILE A 490 1.73 -17.94 -1.17
N GLU A 491 0.64 -17.69 -1.89
CA GLU A 491 -0.72 -18.09 -1.50
C GLU A 491 -0.90 -19.60 -1.48
N ALA A 492 -0.20 -20.33 -2.35
CA ALA A 492 -0.22 -21.79 -2.36
C ALA A 492 0.65 -22.38 -1.24
N LEU A 493 1.89 -21.92 -1.09
CA LEU A 493 2.85 -22.54 -0.14
C LEU A 493 2.58 -22.17 1.31
N LYS A 494 2.24 -20.93 1.62
CA LYS A 494 2.14 -20.44 3.00
C LYS A 494 1.12 -21.20 3.87
N PRO A 495 -0.11 -21.49 3.40
CA PRO A 495 -1.07 -22.29 4.17
C PRO A 495 -0.61 -23.75 4.34
N ALA A 496 -0.04 -24.34 3.27
CA ALA A 496 0.42 -25.73 3.28
C ALA A 496 1.58 -25.93 4.27
N LEU A 497 2.58 -25.03 4.27
CA LEU A 497 3.69 -25.06 5.23
C LEU A 497 3.23 -24.94 6.69
N ARG A 498 2.23 -24.10 6.95
CA ARG A 498 1.63 -24.01 8.28
C ARG A 498 0.91 -25.29 8.69
N GLY A 499 0.27 -25.95 7.73
CA GLY A 499 -0.45 -27.21 7.93
C GLY A 499 0.47 -28.36 8.36
N ILE A 500 1.75 -28.35 7.97
CA ILE A 500 2.77 -29.33 8.35
C ILE A 500 3.63 -28.90 9.55
N GLY A 501 3.22 -27.85 10.29
CA GLY A 501 3.87 -27.45 11.54
C GLY A 501 4.93 -26.37 11.44
N VAL A 502 5.18 -25.76 10.27
CA VAL A 502 6.11 -24.63 10.16
C VAL A 502 5.57 -23.42 10.92
N GLY A 503 6.23 -23.05 12.02
CA GLY A 503 5.77 -22.01 12.93
C GLY A 503 5.83 -20.59 12.35
N HIS A 504 6.91 -20.25 11.67
CA HIS A 504 7.15 -18.89 11.16
C HIS A 504 7.37 -18.87 9.65
N VAL A 505 6.41 -18.30 8.91
CA VAL A 505 6.50 -18.08 7.45
C VAL A 505 6.40 -16.59 7.15
N ARG A 506 7.52 -15.98 6.74
CA ARG A 506 7.60 -14.59 6.28
C ARG A 506 7.54 -14.54 4.76
N THR A 507 6.91 -13.50 4.23
CA THR A 507 6.67 -13.43 2.78
C THR A 507 6.94 -12.04 2.23
N ASP A 508 7.59 -11.98 1.05
CA ASP A 508 7.75 -10.78 0.23
C ASP A 508 7.18 -11.05 -1.17
N ALA A 509 6.11 -10.34 -1.53
CA ALA A 509 5.36 -10.60 -2.74
C ALA A 509 5.77 -9.64 -3.86
N PHE A 510 6.30 -10.18 -4.95
CA PHE A 510 6.61 -9.45 -6.17
C PHE A 510 5.43 -9.57 -7.15
N SER A 511 4.58 -8.57 -7.22
CA SER A 511 3.65 -8.44 -8.33
C SER A 511 4.44 -7.96 -9.54
N GLY A 512 4.77 -8.84 -10.47
CA GLY A 512 5.66 -8.61 -11.62
C GLY A 512 5.19 -7.50 -12.58
N TYR A 513 5.22 -6.27 -12.11
CA TYR A 513 4.84 -5.05 -12.85
C TYR A 513 5.99 -4.50 -13.67
#